data_02f6747c69ac4665d858227dee1427f7
#
_entry.id   02f6747c69ac4665d858227dee1427f7
#
_cell.length_a   1.000
_cell.length_b   1.000
_cell.length_c   1.000
_cell.angle_alpha   90.00
_cell.angle_beta   90.00
_cell.angle_gamma   90.00
#
_symmetry.space_group_name_H-M   'P 1'
#
loop_
_entity.id
_entity.type
_entity.pdbx_description
1 polymer ?
#
loop_
_entity_poly.entity_id
_entity_poly.type
_entity_poly.pdbx_seq_one_letter_code
_entity_poly.pdbx_strand_id
1 'polypeptide(L)'
;MARRSSNTNEYTYKWNADTYDNKDLPILKITKSSFGSFQWCPKKYEFSYIDRKPQDTSEAMYKGTIVHNAREAFFDDFDINKAEDLSQEELVNYCYSLYPIDDYTDMYETMAIYEANRFIQSKKENALNEFLPVGNEILLNAKFT
;
A
#
# COMPACT_ATOMS: atom_id res chain seq x y z
N MET A 1 7.98 9.81 -11.51
CA MET A 1 6.57 9.45 -11.35
C MET A 1 5.96 10.18 -10.17
N ALA A 2 4.94 10.98 -10.43
CA ALA A 2 4.24 11.62 -9.33
C ALA A 2 3.56 10.52 -8.52
N ARG A 3 4.04 10.26 -7.32
CA ARG A 3 3.31 9.48 -6.34
C ARG A 3 1.95 10.14 -6.19
N ARG A 4 0.88 9.40 -6.36
CA ARG A 4 -0.37 9.76 -5.74
C ARG A 4 -0.05 9.90 -4.26
N SER A 5 0.15 11.13 -3.80
CA SER A 5 0.02 11.37 -2.38
C SER A 5 -1.32 10.78 -2.04
N SER A 6 -1.33 9.79 -1.18
CA SER A 6 -2.56 9.38 -0.55
C SER A 6 -3.12 10.65 0.02
N ASN A 7 -4.12 11.22 -0.65
CA ASN A 7 -4.72 12.47 -0.22
C ASN A 7 -5.60 12.11 0.97
N THR A 8 -4.91 11.69 2.05
CA THR A 8 -5.55 11.36 3.32
C THR A 8 -6.37 12.51 3.85
N ASN A 9 -6.10 13.73 3.35
CA ASN A 9 -6.82 14.92 3.76
C ASN A 9 -8.26 14.99 3.24
N GLU A 10 -8.56 14.38 2.11
CA GLU A 10 -9.96 14.32 1.64
C GLU A 10 -10.82 13.36 2.46
N TYR A 11 -10.19 12.42 3.12
CA TYR A 11 -10.87 11.37 3.88
C TYR A 11 -10.71 11.52 5.38
N THR A 12 -10.05 12.57 5.84
CA THR A 12 -10.01 12.86 7.26
C THR A 12 -11.38 13.38 7.71
N TYR A 13 -11.87 12.78 8.75
CA TYR A 13 -13.07 13.03 9.53
C TYR A 13 -13.68 14.41 9.34
N LYS A 14 -14.27 14.65 8.18
CA LYS A 14 -15.16 15.79 8.01
C LYS A 14 -16.53 15.33 8.48
N TRP A 15 -16.97 15.91 9.54
CA TRP A 15 -18.33 15.78 9.96
C TRP A 15 -19.21 16.40 8.87
N ASN A 16 -19.97 15.57 8.19
CA ASN A 16 -20.85 16.03 7.13
C ASN A 16 -22.28 15.54 7.40
N ALA A 17 -22.99 16.34 8.16
CA ALA A 17 -24.37 16.08 8.51
C ALA A 17 -25.31 16.01 7.28
N ASP A 18 -24.92 16.65 6.18
CA ASP A 18 -25.77 16.74 4.98
C ASP A 18 -25.94 15.42 4.23
N THR A 19 -25.12 14.44 4.55
CA THR A 19 -25.17 13.13 3.90
C THR A 19 -26.01 12.09 4.65
N TYR A 20 -26.62 12.48 5.76
CA TYR A 20 -27.52 11.65 6.54
C TYR A 20 -28.93 12.20 6.54
N ASP A 21 -29.90 11.30 6.58
CA ASP A 21 -31.30 11.68 6.83
C ASP A 21 -31.46 12.30 8.21
N ASN A 22 -30.68 11.82 9.17
CA ASN A 22 -30.60 12.44 10.50
C ASN A 22 -29.37 13.37 10.54
N LYS A 23 -29.62 14.64 10.28
CA LYS A 23 -28.59 15.68 10.15
C LYS A 23 -27.86 16.00 11.45
N ASP A 24 -28.35 15.53 12.57
CA ASP A 24 -27.74 15.79 13.88
C ASP A 24 -26.59 14.84 14.20
N LEU A 25 -26.41 13.78 13.41
CA LEU A 25 -25.37 12.82 13.63
C LEU A 25 -24.19 13.03 12.68
N PRO A 26 -22.98 13.17 13.22
CA PRO A 26 -21.78 13.31 12.40
C PRO A 26 -21.39 11.99 11.74
N ILE A 27 -20.73 12.09 10.58
CA ILE A 27 -20.15 10.93 9.90
C ILE A 27 -18.78 10.64 10.50
N LEU A 28 -18.60 9.43 11.01
CA LEU A 28 -17.33 8.93 11.46
C LEU A 28 -16.72 8.04 10.36
N LYS A 29 -15.51 8.39 9.93
CA LYS A 29 -14.74 7.53 9.06
C LYS A 29 -14.10 6.40 9.85
N ILE A 30 -14.44 5.17 9.50
CA ILE A 30 -13.85 3.97 10.12
C ILE A 30 -12.93 3.30 9.10
N THR A 31 -11.71 3.04 9.50
CA THR A 31 -10.74 2.25 8.74
C THR A 31 -10.41 0.96 9.48
N LYS A 32 -9.80 0.00 8.79
CA LYS A 32 -9.32 -1.22 9.44
C LYS A 32 -8.39 -0.91 10.61
N SER A 33 -7.47 0.03 10.42
CA SER A 33 -6.49 0.43 11.45
C SER A 33 -7.15 1.12 12.64
N SER A 34 -8.09 2.04 12.39
CA SER A 34 -8.80 2.74 13.46
C SER A 34 -9.71 1.81 14.25
N PHE A 35 -10.41 0.91 13.56
CA PHE A 35 -11.25 -0.09 14.22
C PHE A 35 -10.43 -1.06 15.08
N GLY A 36 -9.30 -1.56 14.56
CA GLY A 36 -8.38 -2.41 15.31
C GLY A 36 -7.80 -1.71 16.54
N SER A 37 -7.44 -0.44 16.41
CA SER A 37 -6.96 0.37 17.55
C SER A 37 -8.02 0.52 18.64
N PHE A 38 -9.27 0.76 18.24
CA PHE A 38 -10.39 0.85 19.19
C PHE A 38 -10.65 -0.48 19.92
N GLN A 39 -10.62 -1.60 19.20
CA GLN A 39 -10.79 -2.93 19.80
C GLN A 39 -9.68 -3.26 20.80
N TRP A 40 -8.44 -2.85 20.49
CA TRP A 40 -7.29 -3.07 21.36
C TRP A 40 -7.34 -2.18 22.62
N CYS A 41 -7.51 -0.88 22.43
CA CYS A 41 -7.56 0.09 23.49
C CYS A 41 -8.34 1.34 23.05
N PRO A 42 -9.60 1.53 23.53
CA PRO A 42 -10.40 2.70 23.17
C PRO A 42 -9.71 4.04 23.48
N LYS A 43 -8.92 4.10 24.53
CA LYS A 43 -8.21 5.32 24.90
C LYS A 43 -7.09 5.67 23.92
N LYS A 44 -6.40 4.65 23.42
CA LYS A 44 -5.41 4.84 22.35
C LYS A 44 -6.06 5.31 21.06
N TYR A 45 -7.22 4.77 20.73
CA TYR A 45 -8.02 5.24 19.60
C TYR A 45 -8.39 6.70 19.74
N GLU A 46 -8.88 7.13 20.90
CA GLU A 46 -9.21 8.52 21.18
C GLU A 46 -8.01 9.43 20.95
N PHE A 47 -6.84 9.09 21.51
CA PHE A 47 -5.63 9.91 21.34
C PHE A 47 -5.14 9.97 19.89
N SER A 48 -5.22 8.88 19.15
CA SER A 48 -4.67 8.80 17.80
C SER A 48 -5.63 9.36 16.74
N TYR A 49 -6.92 9.11 16.86
CA TYR A 49 -7.90 9.37 15.79
C TYR A 49 -8.90 10.48 16.12
N ILE A 50 -9.18 10.73 17.37
CA ILE A 50 -10.08 11.82 17.79
C ILE A 50 -9.26 13.06 18.15
N ASP A 51 -8.39 12.96 19.13
CA ASP A 51 -7.55 14.07 19.60
C ASP A 51 -6.35 14.34 18.68
N ARG A 52 -5.95 13.35 17.89
CA ARG A 52 -4.83 13.41 16.95
C ARG A 52 -3.54 13.89 17.60
N LYS A 53 -3.22 13.34 18.76
CA LYS A 53 -1.97 13.64 19.45
C LYS A 53 -0.78 13.21 18.61
N PRO A 54 0.31 13.99 18.58
CA PRO A 54 1.54 13.61 17.88
C PRO A 54 2.03 12.25 18.35
N GLN A 55 2.43 11.40 17.39
CA GLN A 55 3.05 10.11 17.67
C GLN A 55 4.45 10.09 17.09
N ASP A 56 5.38 9.54 17.86
CA ASP A 56 6.73 9.32 17.37
C ASP A 56 6.75 8.19 16.34
N THR A 57 7.39 8.45 15.23
CA THR A 57 7.59 7.42 14.19
C THR A 57 8.78 6.56 14.59
N SER A 58 8.56 5.25 14.78
CA SER A 58 9.64 4.31 15.01
C SER A 58 10.45 4.07 13.73
N GLU A 59 11.72 3.64 13.88
CA GLU A 59 12.56 3.21 12.76
C GLU A 59 11.89 2.08 11.96
N ALA A 60 11.28 1.13 12.63
CA ALA A 60 10.55 0.05 11.98
C ALA A 60 9.37 0.54 11.13
N MET A 61 8.62 1.53 11.59
CA MET A 61 7.53 2.16 10.84
C MET A 61 8.07 2.91 9.61
N TYR A 62 9.17 3.62 9.77
CA TYR A 62 9.82 4.34 8.67
C TYR A 62 10.32 3.37 7.59
N LYS A 63 11.01 2.31 7.99
CA LYS A 63 11.45 1.23 7.10
C LYS A 63 10.28 0.57 6.39
N GLY A 64 9.21 0.26 7.12
CA GLY A 64 7.98 -0.30 6.55
C GLY A 64 7.38 0.58 5.47
N THR A 65 7.34 1.88 5.68
CA THR A 65 6.84 2.86 4.70
C THR A 65 7.69 2.87 3.43
N ILE A 66 9.02 2.85 3.56
CA ILE A 66 9.93 2.83 2.41
C ILE A 66 9.73 1.56 1.58
N VAL A 67 9.67 0.40 2.22
CA VAL A 67 9.46 -0.88 1.55
C VAL A 67 8.10 -0.93 0.86
N HIS A 68 7.07 -0.48 1.54
CA HIS A 68 5.72 -0.41 0.97
C HIS A 68 5.67 0.46 -0.29
N ASN A 69 6.26 1.65 -0.24
CA ASN A 69 6.35 2.56 -1.38
C ASN A 69 7.17 1.96 -2.53
N ALA A 70 8.25 1.25 -2.22
CA ALA A 70 9.07 0.58 -3.21
C ALA A 70 8.30 -0.53 -3.94
N ARG A 71 7.52 -1.32 -3.20
CA ARG A 71 6.65 -2.35 -3.80
C ARG A 71 5.53 -1.77 -4.64
N GLU A 72 4.93 -0.69 -4.20
CA GLU A 72 3.92 0.02 -4.98
C GLU A 72 4.49 0.47 -6.32
N ALA A 73 5.64 1.13 -6.32
CA ALA A 73 6.32 1.57 -7.53
C ALA A 73 6.70 0.38 -8.43
N PHE A 74 7.16 -0.72 -7.86
CA PHE A 74 7.49 -1.94 -8.61
C PHE A 74 6.29 -2.45 -9.41
N PHE A 75 5.14 -2.62 -8.79
CA PHE A 75 3.95 -3.13 -9.46
C PHE A 75 3.34 -2.14 -10.44
N ASP A 76 3.49 -0.85 -10.21
CA ASP A 76 3.03 0.19 -11.15
C ASP A 76 3.89 0.23 -12.42
N ASP A 77 5.18 -0.05 -12.31
CA ASP A 77 6.15 0.08 -13.40
C ASP A 77 6.47 -1.25 -14.10
N PHE A 78 6.06 -2.38 -13.55
CA PHE A 78 6.35 -3.69 -14.10
C PHE A 78 5.61 -3.91 -15.41
N ASP A 79 6.35 -4.21 -16.48
CA ASP A 79 5.81 -4.52 -17.80
C ASP A 79 5.96 -6.01 -18.10
N ILE A 80 4.85 -6.75 -18.15
CA ILE A 80 4.82 -8.17 -18.44
C ILE A 80 5.39 -8.47 -19.81
N ASN A 81 5.08 -7.67 -20.82
CA ASN A 81 5.54 -7.88 -22.19
C ASN A 81 7.06 -7.77 -22.30
N LYS A 82 7.65 -6.87 -21.52
CA LYS A 82 9.10 -6.69 -21.47
C LYS A 82 9.80 -7.81 -20.72
N ALA A 83 9.16 -8.34 -19.70
CA ALA A 83 9.71 -9.39 -18.83
C ALA A 83 9.57 -10.80 -19.44
N GLU A 84 8.61 -11.03 -20.32
CA GLU A 84 8.21 -12.36 -20.78
C GLU A 84 9.33 -13.12 -21.49
N ASP A 85 10.19 -12.41 -22.23
CA ASP A 85 11.27 -12.99 -23.03
C ASP A 85 12.63 -12.96 -22.34
N LEU A 86 12.71 -12.49 -21.10
CA LEU A 86 13.97 -12.38 -20.36
C LEU A 86 14.40 -13.72 -19.76
N SER A 87 15.72 -13.97 -19.75
CA SER A 87 16.29 -15.08 -18.98
C SER A 87 16.12 -14.81 -17.48
N GLN A 88 16.36 -15.84 -16.65
CA GLN A 88 16.22 -15.69 -15.21
C GLN A 88 17.12 -14.58 -14.66
N GLU A 89 18.37 -14.51 -15.10
CA GLU A 89 19.32 -13.47 -14.67
C GLU A 89 18.87 -12.08 -15.12
N GLU A 90 18.48 -11.95 -16.39
CA GLU A 90 17.97 -10.69 -16.94
C GLU A 90 16.70 -10.25 -16.24
N LEU A 91 15.83 -11.19 -15.88
CA LEU A 91 14.59 -10.91 -15.18
C LEU A 91 14.85 -10.41 -13.76
N VAL A 92 15.78 -11.01 -13.04
CA VAL A 92 16.19 -10.51 -11.71
C VAL A 92 16.74 -9.09 -11.81
N ASN A 93 17.59 -8.82 -12.79
CA ASN A 93 18.13 -7.48 -13.01
C ASN A 93 17.05 -6.47 -13.38
N TYR A 94 16.09 -6.88 -14.20
CA TYR A 94 14.93 -6.04 -14.53
C TYR A 94 14.09 -5.72 -13.30
N CYS A 95 13.74 -6.71 -12.50
CA CYS A 95 12.99 -6.50 -11.25
C CYS A 95 13.76 -5.57 -10.30
N TYR A 96 15.06 -5.78 -10.15
CA TYR A 96 15.88 -4.93 -9.30
C TYR A 96 15.89 -3.47 -9.77
N SER A 97 15.92 -3.25 -11.09
CA SER A 97 15.93 -1.91 -11.68
C SER A 97 14.67 -1.09 -11.38
N LEU A 98 13.57 -1.75 -11.02
CA LEU A 98 12.30 -1.09 -10.69
C LEU A 98 12.24 -0.58 -9.25
N TYR A 99 13.19 -1.00 -8.41
CA TYR A 99 13.31 -0.50 -7.04
C TYR A 99 14.16 0.77 -6.97
N PRO A 100 13.93 1.63 -5.98
CA PRO A 100 14.71 2.86 -5.83
C PRO A 100 16.16 2.57 -5.43
N ILE A 101 17.05 3.52 -5.67
CA ILE A 101 18.43 3.49 -5.22
C ILE A 101 18.49 4.22 -3.88
N ASP A 102 18.62 3.46 -2.80
CA ASP A 102 18.72 3.97 -1.43
C ASP A 102 19.53 3.00 -0.55
N ASP A 103 19.46 3.19 0.77
CA ASP A 103 20.21 2.37 1.73
C ASP A 103 19.67 0.94 1.91
N TYR A 104 18.58 0.58 1.25
CA TYR A 104 17.91 -0.73 1.38
C TYR A 104 18.18 -1.67 0.20
N THR A 105 19.29 -1.50 -0.48
CA THR A 105 19.65 -2.28 -1.68
C THR A 105 19.63 -3.79 -1.46
N ASP A 106 20.17 -4.27 -0.34
CA ASP A 106 20.19 -5.71 -0.02
C ASP A 106 18.78 -6.30 0.08
N MET A 107 17.86 -5.54 0.64
CA MET A 107 16.46 -5.93 0.72
C MET A 107 15.82 -5.97 -0.67
N TYR A 108 16.07 -4.97 -1.50
CA TYR A 108 15.56 -4.90 -2.86
C TYR A 108 16.09 -6.03 -3.75
N GLU A 109 17.35 -6.43 -3.58
CA GLU A 109 17.91 -7.59 -4.25
C GLU A 109 17.12 -8.86 -3.90
N THR A 110 16.87 -9.10 -2.63
CA THR A 110 16.09 -10.24 -2.16
C THR A 110 14.67 -10.20 -2.72
N MET A 111 14.04 -9.04 -2.71
CA MET A 111 12.70 -8.86 -3.25
C MET A 111 12.66 -9.06 -4.77
N ALA A 112 13.67 -8.59 -5.48
CA ALA A 112 13.80 -8.79 -6.93
C ALA A 112 13.92 -10.26 -7.31
N ILE A 113 14.73 -11.02 -6.59
CA ILE A 113 14.86 -12.46 -6.77
C ILE A 113 13.52 -13.17 -6.51
N TYR A 114 12.83 -12.81 -5.45
CA TYR A 114 11.53 -13.37 -5.11
C TYR A 114 10.51 -13.11 -6.21
N GLU A 115 10.38 -11.86 -6.68
CA GLU A 115 9.41 -11.50 -7.71
C GLU A 115 9.76 -12.10 -9.07
N ALA A 116 11.04 -12.20 -9.41
CA ALA A 116 11.47 -12.88 -10.64
C ALA A 116 11.10 -14.37 -10.62
N ASN A 117 11.31 -15.05 -9.50
CA ASN A 117 10.94 -16.45 -9.34
C ASN A 117 9.42 -16.64 -9.38
N ARG A 118 8.68 -15.74 -8.76
CA ARG A 118 7.20 -15.74 -8.80
C ARG A 118 6.67 -15.54 -10.22
N PHE A 119 7.29 -14.66 -10.99
CA PHE A 119 6.96 -14.45 -12.39
C PHE A 119 7.20 -15.70 -13.26
N ILE A 120 8.37 -16.32 -13.09
CA ILE A 120 8.71 -17.56 -13.78
C ILE A 120 7.71 -18.67 -13.45
N GLN A 121 7.34 -18.81 -12.19
CA GLN A 121 6.33 -19.78 -11.76
C GLN A 121 4.96 -19.50 -12.39
N SER A 122 4.53 -18.25 -12.38
CA SER A 122 3.27 -17.84 -13.03
C SER A 122 3.26 -18.12 -14.54
N LYS A 123 4.40 -17.95 -15.20
CA LYS A 123 4.56 -18.28 -16.62
C LYS A 123 4.42 -19.78 -16.86
N LYS A 124 5.03 -20.63 -16.02
CA LYS A 124 4.91 -22.10 -16.12
C LYS A 124 3.49 -22.59 -15.91
N GLU A 125 2.73 -21.91 -15.08
CA GLU A 125 1.34 -22.26 -14.75
C GLU A 125 0.32 -21.63 -15.69
N ASN A 126 0.76 -20.92 -16.75
CA ASN A 126 -0.10 -20.12 -17.64
C ASN A 126 -0.99 -19.10 -16.89
N ALA A 127 -0.48 -18.53 -15.82
CA ALA A 127 -1.17 -17.60 -14.95
C ALA A 127 -0.52 -16.21 -14.93
N LEU A 128 0.11 -15.78 -16.03
CA LEU A 128 0.75 -14.45 -16.10
C LEU A 128 -0.22 -13.29 -15.87
N ASN A 129 -1.47 -13.47 -16.25
CA ASN A 129 -2.53 -12.49 -16.00
C ASN A 129 -2.84 -12.31 -14.51
N GLU A 130 -2.43 -13.25 -13.66
CA GLU A 130 -2.60 -13.18 -12.20
C GLU A 130 -1.35 -12.66 -11.48
N PHE A 131 -0.26 -12.42 -12.21
CA PHE A 131 0.99 -11.94 -11.62
C PHE A 131 0.85 -10.53 -11.05
N LEU A 132 0.27 -9.61 -11.81
CA LEU A 132 0.01 -8.25 -11.36
C LEU A 132 -1.32 -8.17 -10.62
N PRO A 133 -1.42 -7.36 -9.57
CA PRO A 133 -2.69 -7.09 -8.91
C PRO A 133 -3.65 -6.37 -9.87
N VAL A 134 -4.94 -6.59 -9.71
CA VAL A 134 -5.99 -5.86 -10.46
C VAL A 134 -5.89 -4.35 -10.20
N GLY A 135 -5.50 -4.00 -8.99
CA GLY A 135 -5.21 -2.62 -8.61
C GLY A 135 -4.18 -2.60 -7.49
N ASN A 136 -3.41 -1.54 -7.46
CA ASN A 136 -2.34 -1.33 -6.51
C ASN A 136 -2.61 -0.07 -5.69
N GLU A 137 -2.69 -0.21 -4.38
CA GLU A 137 -3.01 0.88 -3.44
C GLU A 137 -4.33 1.60 -3.79
N ILE A 138 -5.37 0.84 -4.05
CA ILE A 138 -6.71 1.36 -4.33
C ILE A 138 -7.42 1.70 -3.03
N LEU A 139 -7.93 2.93 -2.95
CA LEU A 139 -8.78 3.33 -1.85
C LEU A 139 -10.21 2.85 -2.09
N LEU A 140 -10.69 2.00 -1.19
CA LEU A 140 -12.07 1.51 -1.20
C LEU A 140 -12.86 2.19 -0.08
N ASN A 141 -14.02 2.73 -0.44
CA ASN A 141 -14.91 3.36 0.51
C ASN A 141 -16.30 2.72 0.44
N ALA A 142 -16.89 2.48 1.59
CA ALA A 142 -18.27 2.07 1.72
C ALA A 142 -18.97 2.99 2.73
N LYS A 143 -20.22 3.32 2.45
CA LYS A 143 -21.06 4.11 3.35
C LYS A 143 -22.19 3.23 3.87
N PHE A 144 -22.32 3.20 5.18
CA PHE A 144 -23.37 2.46 5.87
C PHE A 144 -24.33 3.45 6.53
N THR A 145 -25.56 3.21 6.37
CA THR A 145 -26.64 3.98 7.01
C THR A 145 -27.42 3.12 7.99
#